data_bb0dc604e7dc89eeef5b47fdca940113
#
_entry.id   bb0dc604e7dc89eeef5b47fdca940113
#
_cell.length_a   1.000
_cell.length_b   1.000
_cell.length_c   1.000
_cell.angle_alpha   90.00
_cell.angle_beta   90.00
_cell.angle_gamma   90.00
#
_symmetry.space_group_name_H-M   'P 1'
#
loop_
_entity.id
_entity.type
_entity.pdbx_description
1 polymer ?
#
loop_
_entity_poly.entity_id
_entity_poly.type
_entity_poly.pdbx_seq_one_letter_code
_entity_poly.pdbx_strand_id
1 'polypeptide(L)'
;MTAPTDPRRWLVLVAMTGSLSMIMLDQTVVSVALPTMGRELSLGPAAQQWVVNAYVLALAALVALGGKAADLLGPRRAFRSGVTLFFLASVGCGLAPAGPLGEATIIACRTLQGAGAALMVPVSGAIVIAAFGPSERGRAMAIFAGISQIFVALGPLIGGLLTEYVSWRAVFFLNVPVGIATLVLVAIAPVPAARVPGTTVRPLDVLLVVAGLALTTFAIQGAGAVGLSAPVLALLAVGLAATGWFVVRQLRDPDPLIHVRLFADRGFTGAAVVMGFVQFGLLGLVLYSSIYLQELLGFGPMSAGLAVLPLILPLTLAAQIGGRWFDRSGVRGPVLTGLVLCAVGTVLWLLALPGLDYALQTPGMALVGIGLGLTLSPTNTDALSRVAATERTQASGVVQTVRQLGGTLGIAVIGAVVIAADADVPGRTAAPSGIAAGFWVAAGAFVLAALVGALLLARRVPGPTGTVKLPAGTNPSVGPG
;
A
#
# COMPACT_ATOMS: atom_id res chain seq x y z
N MET A 1 -28.94 28.22 -1.98
CA MET A 1 -27.83 29.20 -1.97
C MET A 1 -26.56 28.42 -1.66
N THR A 2 -25.68 28.23 -2.64
CA THR A 2 -24.37 27.61 -2.45
C THR A 2 -23.50 28.61 -1.72
N ALA A 3 -23.02 28.24 -0.53
CA ALA A 3 -22.05 29.06 0.20
C ALA A 3 -20.85 29.39 -0.71
N PRO A 4 -20.32 30.65 -0.67
CA PRO A 4 -19.18 31.02 -1.48
C PRO A 4 -18.03 30.05 -1.16
N THR A 5 -17.54 29.35 -2.16
CA THR A 5 -16.46 28.39 -2.01
C THR A 5 -15.16 29.14 -1.72
N ASP A 6 -14.58 28.96 -0.54
CA ASP A 6 -13.32 29.60 -0.16
C ASP A 6 -12.23 29.23 -1.20
N PRO A 7 -11.59 30.19 -1.87
CA PRO A 7 -10.55 29.93 -2.84
C PRO A 7 -9.36 29.18 -2.24
N ARG A 8 -9.16 29.24 -0.93
CA ARG A 8 -8.10 28.53 -0.20
C ARG A 8 -8.31 27.00 -0.18
N ARG A 9 -9.46 26.47 -0.64
CA ARG A 9 -9.69 25.02 -0.79
C ARG A 9 -8.65 24.34 -1.69
N TRP A 10 -8.12 25.04 -2.69
CA TRP A 10 -7.04 24.55 -3.54
C TRP A 10 -5.73 24.34 -2.78
N LEU A 11 -5.45 25.15 -1.76
CA LEU A 11 -4.31 24.94 -0.86
C LEU A 11 -4.47 23.64 -0.06
N VAL A 12 -5.73 23.32 0.34
CA VAL A 12 -6.04 22.03 0.96
C VAL A 12 -5.70 20.88 0.00
N LEU A 13 -6.14 20.96 -1.27
CA LEU A 13 -5.86 19.93 -2.26
C LEU A 13 -4.35 19.75 -2.49
N VAL A 14 -3.60 20.85 -2.63
CA VAL A 14 -2.14 20.81 -2.80
C VAL A 14 -1.47 20.15 -1.59
N ALA A 15 -1.84 20.55 -0.36
CA ALA A 15 -1.28 19.97 0.86
C ALA A 15 -1.55 18.46 0.98
N MET A 16 -2.80 18.03 0.73
CA MET A 16 -3.19 16.62 0.82
C MET A 16 -2.56 15.79 -0.29
N THR A 17 -2.51 16.32 -1.52
CA THR A 17 -1.87 15.64 -2.66
C THR A 17 -0.37 15.53 -2.44
N GLY A 18 0.31 16.59 -1.99
CA GLY A 18 1.75 16.56 -1.69
C GLY A 18 2.09 15.53 -0.63
N SER A 19 1.30 15.46 0.44
CA SER A 19 1.51 14.48 1.51
C SER A 19 1.29 13.03 1.05
N LEU A 20 0.24 12.76 0.26
CA LEU A 20 0.03 11.42 -0.28
C LEU A 20 1.11 11.06 -1.30
N SER A 21 1.53 12.01 -2.13
CA SER A 21 2.63 11.82 -3.08
C SER A 21 3.94 11.47 -2.37
N MET A 22 4.24 12.11 -1.24
CA MET A 22 5.40 11.80 -0.38
C MET A 22 5.35 10.35 0.12
N ILE A 23 4.19 9.89 0.60
CA ILE A 23 3.98 8.51 1.06
C ILE A 23 4.16 7.52 -0.09
N MET A 24 3.58 7.83 -1.26
CA MET A 24 3.62 6.95 -2.44
C MET A 24 5.04 6.86 -3.02
N LEU A 25 5.75 7.98 -3.07
CA LEU A 25 7.14 8.03 -3.48
C LEU A 25 8.03 7.20 -2.56
N ASP A 26 7.89 7.37 -1.25
CA ASP A 26 8.71 6.69 -0.23
C ASP A 26 8.60 5.16 -0.32
N GLN A 27 7.44 4.61 -0.71
CA GLN A 27 7.27 3.16 -0.88
C GLN A 27 8.13 2.57 -2.00
N THR A 28 8.46 3.34 -3.01
CA THR A 28 9.17 2.85 -4.21
C THR A 28 10.61 3.33 -4.29
N VAL A 29 10.89 4.53 -3.81
CA VAL A 29 12.24 5.13 -3.84
C VAL A 29 13.25 4.34 -3.02
N VAL A 30 12.84 3.83 -1.85
CA VAL A 30 13.70 3.09 -0.93
C VAL A 30 14.15 1.76 -1.52
N SER A 31 13.32 1.09 -2.34
CA SER A 31 13.69 -0.17 -2.97
C SER A 31 14.93 -0.06 -3.87
N VAL A 32 15.09 1.08 -4.55
CA VAL A 32 16.27 1.34 -5.42
C VAL A 32 17.49 1.73 -4.59
N ALA A 33 17.30 2.46 -3.50
CA ALA A 33 18.38 2.87 -2.59
C ALA A 33 18.90 1.71 -1.72
N LEU A 34 18.10 0.65 -1.55
CA LEU A 34 18.33 -0.40 -0.57
C LEU A 34 19.66 -1.16 -0.73
N PRO A 35 20.11 -1.56 -1.94
CA PRO A 35 21.41 -2.22 -2.09
C PRO A 35 22.60 -1.32 -1.66
N THR A 36 22.53 -0.02 -1.96
CA THR A 36 23.55 0.94 -1.53
C THR A 36 23.53 1.16 -0.01
N MET A 37 22.34 1.29 0.57
CA MET A 37 22.13 1.34 2.03
C MET A 37 22.68 0.07 2.69
N GLY A 38 22.42 -1.10 2.12
CA GLY A 38 22.87 -2.39 2.61
C GLY A 38 24.41 -2.45 2.71
N ARG A 39 25.09 -1.98 1.68
CA ARG A 39 26.58 -1.91 1.67
C ARG A 39 27.12 -0.90 2.69
N GLU A 40 26.59 0.33 2.72
CA GLU A 40 27.11 1.40 3.60
C GLU A 40 26.80 1.16 5.08
N LEU A 41 25.64 0.61 5.41
CA LEU A 41 25.23 0.31 6.78
C LEU A 41 25.61 -1.13 7.21
N SER A 42 26.21 -1.93 6.31
CA SER A 42 26.54 -3.35 6.53
C SER A 42 25.32 -4.19 6.92
N LEU A 43 24.16 -3.95 6.26
CA LEU A 43 22.93 -4.65 6.53
C LEU A 43 22.94 -6.04 5.88
N GLY A 44 22.68 -7.07 6.69
CA GLY A 44 22.41 -8.40 6.16
C GLY A 44 21.06 -8.48 5.39
N PRO A 45 20.83 -9.58 4.63
CA PRO A 45 19.62 -9.73 3.80
C PRO A 45 18.30 -9.56 4.59
N ALA A 46 18.23 -10.10 5.80
CA ALA A 46 17.08 -9.96 6.68
C ALA A 46 16.85 -8.50 7.12
N ALA A 47 17.92 -7.78 7.47
CA ALA A 47 17.83 -6.36 7.85
C ALA A 47 17.37 -5.49 6.67
N GLN A 48 17.86 -5.76 5.46
CA GLN A 48 17.39 -5.07 4.25
C GLN A 48 15.89 -5.26 4.01
N GLN A 49 15.36 -6.47 4.19
CA GLN A 49 13.91 -6.71 4.13
C GLN A 49 13.16 -5.90 5.19
N TRP A 50 13.71 -5.82 6.42
CA TRP A 50 13.09 -5.06 7.51
C TRP A 50 13.08 -3.55 7.25
N VAL A 51 14.03 -2.97 6.55
CA VAL A 51 14.00 -1.56 6.15
C VAL A 51 12.72 -1.23 5.35
N VAL A 52 12.28 -2.14 4.48
CA VAL A 52 11.04 -1.96 3.72
C VAL A 52 9.82 -2.41 4.52
N ASN A 53 9.89 -3.61 5.13
CA ASN A 53 8.76 -4.21 5.82
C ASN A 53 8.31 -3.42 7.06
N ALA A 54 9.23 -2.85 7.84
CA ALA A 54 8.89 -2.09 9.04
C ALA A 54 7.93 -0.93 8.73
N TYR A 55 8.16 -0.22 7.62
CA TYR A 55 7.29 0.84 7.14
C TYR A 55 5.92 0.33 6.70
N VAL A 56 5.90 -0.68 5.82
CA VAL A 56 4.65 -1.22 5.24
C VAL A 56 3.80 -1.88 6.33
N LEU A 57 4.43 -2.62 7.25
CA LEU A 57 3.78 -3.26 8.37
C LEU A 57 3.15 -2.25 9.35
N ALA A 58 3.91 -1.22 9.74
CA ALA A 58 3.39 -0.17 10.62
C ALA A 58 2.22 0.57 9.96
N LEU A 59 2.34 0.90 8.67
CA LEU A 59 1.25 1.48 7.89
C LEU A 59 0.02 0.55 7.88
N ALA A 60 0.19 -0.73 7.58
CA ALA A 60 -0.90 -1.72 7.53
C ALA A 60 -1.62 -1.87 8.87
N ALA A 61 -0.85 -2.01 9.96
CA ALA A 61 -1.39 -2.23 11.29
C ALA A 61 -2.11 -1.00 11.86
N LEU A 62 -1.66 0.20 11.50
CA LEU A 62 -2.12 1.44 12.12
C LEU A 62 -3.03 2.30 11.24
N VAL A 63 -3.24 1.97 9.95
CA VAL A 63 -4.05 2.82 9.05
C VAL A 63 -5.50 2.97 9.52
N ALA A 64 -6.09 1.93 10.08
CA ALA A 64 -7.43 1.99 10.66
C ALA A 64 -7.47 2.87 11.93
N LEU A 65 -6.41 2.80 12.74
CA LEU A 65 -6.23 3.69 13.90
C LEU A 65 -6.13 5.16 13.46
N GLY A 66 -5.49 5.43 12.31
CA GLY A 66 -5.37 6.77 11.73
C GLY A 66 -6.73 7.40 11.47
N GLY A 67 -7.70 6.63 10.94
CA GLY A 67 -9.09 7.08 10.79
C GLY A 67 -9.73 7.44 12.12
N LYS A 68 -9.67 6.55 13.10
CA LYS A 68 -10.22 6.83 14.45
C LYS A 68 -9.47 7.96 15.18
N ALA A 69 -8.17 8.11 14.97
CA ALA A 69 -7.42 9.24 15.51
C ALA A 69 -7.91 10.58 14.95
N ALA A 70 -8.36 10.61 13.69
CA ALA A 70 -8.98 11.81 13.13
C ALA A 70 -10.32 12.14 13.81
N ASP A 71 -11.14 11.15 14.14
CA ASP A 71 -12.38 11.34 14.88
C ASP A 71 -12.12 11.86 16.31
N LEU A 72 -11.10 11.33 16.99
CA LEU A 72 -10.73 11.70 18.35
C LEU A 72 -10.08 13.08 18.46
N LEU A 73 -9.07 13.34 17.62
CA LEU A 73 -8.22 14.54 17.71
C LEU A 73 -8.74 15.68 16.83
N GLY A 74 -9.63 15.37 15.89
CA GLY A 74 -10.01 16.19 14.76
C GLY A 74 -9.05 16.01 13.57
N PRO A 75 -9.55 16.04 12.31
CA PRO A 75 -8.78 15.74 11.11
C PRO A 75 -7.50 16.57 10.98
N ARG A 76 -7.57 17.88 11.27
CA ARG A 76 -6.42 18.80 11.18
C ARG A 76 -5.28 18.40 12.12
N ARG A 77 -5.59 18.03 13.37
CA ARG A 77 -4.55 17.66 14.35
C ARG A 77 -3.97 16.29 14.03
N ALA A 78 -4.81 15.29 13.75
CA ALA A 78 -4.36 13.95 13.37
C ALA A 78 -3.44 13.99 12.14
N PHE A 79 -3.83 14.73 11.10
CA PHE A 79 -3.02 14.90 9.90
C PHE A 79 -1.67 15.59 10.19
N ARG A 80 -1.68 16.70 10.94
CA ARG A 80 -0.43 17.42 11.32
C ARG A 80 0.51 16.52 12.12
N SER A 81 -0.01 15.75 13.08
CA SER A 81 0.79 14.80 13.86
C SER A 81 1.41 13.73 12.96
N GLY A 82 0.63 13.21 11.99
CA GLY A 82 1.12 12.25 11.00
C GLY A 82 2.26 12.81 10.15
N VAL A 83 2.09 14.01 9.57
CA VAL A 83 3.12 14.67 8.76
C VAL A 83 4.38 14.94 9.60
N THR A 84 4.23 15.46 10.82
CA THR A 84 5.36 15.75 11.72
C THR A 84 6.12 14.47 12.06
N LEU A 85 5.42 13.40 12.44
CA LEU A 85 6.03 12.11 12.75
C LEU A 85 6.76 11.54 11.52
N PHE A 86 6.13 11.60 10.35
CA PHE A 86 6.70 11.07 9.11
C PHE A 86 8.01 11.79 8.74
N PHE A 87 8.03 13.12 8.68
CA PHE A 87 9.24 13.83 8.27
C PHE A 87 10.34 13.79 9.32
N LEU A 88 10.03 13.82 10.63
CA LEU A 88 11.04 13.65 11.68
C LEU A 88 11.67 12.26 11.62
N ALA A 89 10.88 11.23 11.42
CA ALA A 89 11.37 9.88 11.20
C ALA A 89 12.21 9.77 9.91
N SER A 90 11.84 10.50 8.84
CA SER A 90 12.66 10.61 7.63
C SER A 90 14.03 11.23 7.92
N VAL A 91 14.09 12.29 8.72
CA VAL A 91 15.37 12.86 9.17
C VAL A 91 16.19 11.80 9.92
N GLY A 92 15.55 11.05 10.83
CA GLY A 92 16.21 9.95 11.55
C GLY A 92 16.76 8.86 10.62
N CYS A 93 16.02 8.46 9.58
CA CYS A 93 16.52 7.54 8.55
C CYS A 93 17.74 8.10 7.82
N GLY A 94 17.69 9.37 7.40
CA GLY A 94 18.80 10.03 6.70
C GLY A 94 20.06 10.22 7.56
N LEU A 95 19.89 10.29 8.88
CA LEU A 95 20.99 10.42 9.86
C LEU A 95 21.46 9.08 10.44
N ALA A 96 20.96 7.95 9.96
CA ALA A 96 21.35 6.64 10.47
C ALA A 96 22.88 6.45 10.39
N PRO A 97 23.57 6.15 11.53
CA PRO A 97 25.01 5.94 11.57
C PRO A 97 25.39 4.61 10.91
N ALA A 98 26.65 4.40 10.59
CA ALA A 98 27.16 3.11 10.16
C ALA A 98 27.18 2.10 11.34
N GLY A 99 27.12 0.80 11.03
CA GLY A 99 27.20 -0.29 12.01
C GLY A 99 25.88 -0.65 12.70
N PRO A 100 25.91 -1.43 13.79
CA PRO A 100 24.72 -2.01 14.42
C PRO A 100 23.67 -0.99 14.88
N LEU A 101 24.10 0.19 15.30
CA LEU A 101 23.19 1.29 15.64
C LEU A 101 22.45 1.82 14.41
N GLY A 102 23.07 1.75 13.23
CA GLY A 102 22.44 2.17 11.97
C GLY A 102 21.27 1.28 11.58
N GLU A 103 21.43 -0.04 11.71
CA GLU A 103 20.37 -1.01 11.48
C GLU A 103 19.16 -0.73 12.40
N ALA A 104 19.41 -0.65 13.69
CA ALA A 104 18.33 -0.39 14.68
C ALA A 104 17.66 0.97 14.43
N THR A 105 18.45 2.01 14.13
CA THR A 105 17.95 3.37 13.87
C THR A 105 17.07 3.39 12.63
N ILE A 106 17.52 2.80 11.51
CA ILE A 106 16.76 2.87 10.26
C ILE A 106 15.45 2.07 10.36
N ILE A 107 15.47 0.88 10.97
CA ILE A 107 14.26 0.07 11.16
C ILE A 107 13.27 0.77 12.09
N ALA A 108 13.74 1.35 13.22
CA ALA A 108 12.88 2.10 14.13
C ALA A 108 12.28 3.34 13.45
N CYS A 109 13.09 4.11 12.72
CA CYS A 109 12.62 5.29 12.00
C CYS A 109 11.65 4.91 10.87
N ARG A 110 11.87 3.81 10.14
CA ARG A 110 10.94 3.29 9.14
C ARG A 110 9.59 2.90 9.77
N THR A 111 9.61 2.29 10.96
CA THR A 111 8.40 1.99 11.72
C THR A 111 7.63 3.28 12.06
N LEU A 112 8.33 4.30 12.55
CA LEU A 112 7.72 5.60 12.86
C LEU A 112 7.21 6.33 11.61
N GLN A 113 7.91 6.24 10.47
CA GLN A 113 7.40 6.75 9.19
C GLN A 113 6.10 6.05 8.78
N GLY A 114 6.03 4.71 8.89
CA GLY A 114 4.81 3.94 8.63
C GLY A 114 3.65 4.37 9.53
N ALA A 115 3.91 4.60 10.81
CA ALA A 115 2.91 5.13 11.75
C ALA A 115 2.45 6.55 11.37
N GLY A 116 3.37 7.43 10.95
CA GLY A 116 3.04 8.76 10.42
C GLY A 116 2.15 8.69 9.18
N ALA A 117 2.52 7.83 8.21
CA ALA A 117 1.73 7.60 7.00
C ALA A 117 0.34 7.05 7.33
N ALA A 118 0.22 6.15 8.31
CA ALA A 118 -1.04 5.59 8.76
C ALA A 118 -2.01 6.66 9.30
N LEU A 119 -1.50 7.70 9.95
CA LEU A 119 -2.30 8.85 10.38
C LEU A 119 -2.72 9.76 9.20
N MET A 120 -1.90 9.83 8.15
CA MET A 120 -2.13 10.73 7.01
C MET A 120 -3.08 10.18 5.97
N VAL A 121 -2.91 8.91 5.58
CA VAL A 121 -3.59 8.30 4.42
C VAL A 121 -5.12 8.39 4.51
N PRO A 122 -5.81 7.90 5.58
CA PRO A 122 -7.26 7.95 5.64
C PRO A 122 -7.79 9.39 5.78
N VAL A 123 -7.04 10.24 6.47
CA VAL A 123 -7.45 11.60 6.81
C VAL A 123 -7.34 12.55 5.62
N SER A 124 -6.30 12.40 4.79
CA SER A 124 -6.07 13.28 3.63
C SER A 124 -7.23 13.24 2.63
N GLY A 125 -7.71 12.05 2.27
CA GLY A 125 -8.86 11.89 1.37
C GLY A 125 -10.15 12.49 1.96
N ALA A 126 -10.40 12.28 3.25
CA ALA A 126 -11.55 12.83 3.96
C ALA A 126 -11.51 14.38 3.98
N ILE A 127 -10.35 14.97 4.22
CA ILE A 127 -10.14 16.42 4.19
C ILE A 127 -10.42 16.99 2.78
N VAL A 128 -9.94 16.33 1.71
CA VAL A 128 -10.23 16.75 0.33
C VAL A 128 -11.74 16.73 0.06
N ILE A 129 -12.43 15.66 0.41
CA ILE A 129 -13.89 15.54 0.22
C ILE A 129 -14.65 16.65 0.99
N ALA A 130 -14.20 16.98 2.20
CA ALA A 130 -14.84 18.01 3.02
C ALA A 130 -14.58 19.43 2.50
N ALA A 131 -13.43 19.69 1.86
CA ALA A 131 -13.05 21.01 1.33
C ALA A 131 -13.80 21.38 0.04
N PHE A 132 -14.33 20.41 -0.72
CA PHE A 132 -14.96 20.65 -2.02
C PHE A 132 -16.47 20.36 -1.98
N GLY A 133 -17.24 21.18 -2.70
CA GLY A 133 -18.68 21.00 -2.89
C GLY A 133 -19.01 19.70 -3.67
N PRO A 134 -20.25 19.18 -3.56
CA PRO A 134 -20.63 17.91 -4.18
C PRO A 134 -20.33 17.79 -5.68
N SER A 135 -20.46 18.88 -6.44
CA SER A 135 -20.20 18.94 -7.89
C SER A 135 -18.72 18.88 -8.25
N GLU A 136 -17.81 19.24 -7.33
CA GLU A 136 -16.37 19.34 -7.59
C GLU A 136 -15.56 18.22 -6.93
N ARG A 137 -16.16 17.44 -6.00
CA ARG A 137 -15.50 16.35 -5.26
C ARG A 137 -14.84 15.34 -6.18
N GLY A 138 -15.53 14.94 -7.25
CA GLY A 138 -15.00 13.97 -8.21
C GLY A 138 -13.72 14.47 -8.86
N ARG A 139 -13.69 15.73 -9.31
CA ARG A 139 -12.50 16.37 -9.89
C ARG A 139 -11.36 16.49 -8.89
N ALA A 140 -11.65 16.93 -7.68
CA ALA A 140 -10.64 17.08 -6.62
C ALA A 140 -10.01 15.73 -6.26
N MET A 141 -10.81 14.68 -6.10
CA MET A 141 -10.34 13.32 -5.82
C MET A 141 -9.55 12.72 -6.98
N ALA A 142 -9.93 13.00 -8.23
CA ALA A 142 -9.18 12.57 -9.40
C ALA A 142 -7.79 13.21 -9.45
N ILE A 143 -7.68 14.51 -9.15
CA ILE A 143 -6.39 15.21 -9.06
C ILE A 143 -5.56 14.64 -7.91
N PHE A 144 -6.16 14.50 -6.70
CA PHE A 144 -5.53 13.97 -5.50
C PHE A 144 -4.92 12.57 -5.74
N ALA A 145 -5.72 11.63 -6.26
CA ALA A 145 -5.26 10.28 -6.52
C ALA A 145 -4.33 10.20 -7.74
N GLY A 146 -4.65 10.91 -8.84
CA GLY A 146 -3.89 10.85 -10.08
C GLY A 146 -2.46 11.37 -9.93
N ILE A 147 -2.29 12.54 -9.31
CA ILE A 147 -0.94 13.10 -9.08
C ILE A 147 -0.14 12.18 -8.16
N SER A 148 -0.77 11.66 -7.09
CA SER A 148 -0.07 10.78 -6.15
C SER A 148 0.42 9.49 -6.81
N GLN A 149 -0.30 8.96 -7.80
CA GLN A 149 0.12 7.79 -8.57
C GLN A 149 1.33 8.08 -9.49
N ILE A 150 1.46 9.31 -10.00
CA ILE A 150 2.63 9.72 -10.78
C ILE A 150 3.90 9.60 -9.92
N PHE A 151 3.83 9.93 -8.64
CA PHE A 151 4.97 9.82 -7.72
C PHE A 151 5.36 8.37 -7.40
N VAL A 152 4.42 7.41 -7.45
CA VAL A 152 4.78 5.98 -7.43
C VAL A 152 5.66 5.63 -8.62
N ALA A 153 5.28 6.12 -9.82
CA ALA A 153 6.02 5.86 -11.04
C ALA A 153 7.40 6.55 -11.07
N LEU A 154 7.48 7.76 -10.51
CA LEU A 154 8.74 8.52 -10.43
C LEU A 154 9.68 8.01 -9.33
N GLY A 155 9.21 7.22 -8.37
CA GLY A 155 9.99 6.76 -7.23
C GLY A 155 11.31 6.10 -7.61
N PRO A 156 11.33 5.07 -8.46
CA PRO A 156 12.57 4.42 -8.87
C PRO A 156 13.54 5.37 -9.58
N LEU A 157 13.03 6.28 -10.42
CA LEU A 157 13.86 7.27 -11.12
C LEU A 157 14.48 8.27 -10.16
N ILE A 158 13.67 8.86 -9.26
CA ILE A 158 14.14 9.82 -8.26
C ILE A 158 15.08 9.13 -7.27
N GLY A 159 14.75 7.91 -6.85
CA GLY A 159 15.58 7.10 -5.96
C GLY A 159 16.94 6.79 -6.56
N GLY A 160 16.98 6.39 -7.82
CA GLY A 160 18.20 6.11 -8.55
C GLY A 160 19.07 7.36 -8.68
N LEU A 161 18.49 8.48 -9.14
CA LEU A 161 19.17 9.75 -9.31
C LEU A 161 19.78 10.27 -8.00
N LEU A 162 18.99 10.31 -6.93
CA LEU A 162 19.47 10.78 -5.64
C LEU A 162 20.53 9.86 -5.06
N THR A 163 20.37 8.54 -5.18
CA THR A 163 21.31 7.56 -4.63
C THR A 163 22.65 7.59 -5.35
N GLU A 164 22.63 7.77 -6.68
CA GLU A 164 23.85 7.74 -7.50
C GLU A 164 24.63 9.06 -7.43
N TYR A 165 23.95 10.22 -7.54
CA TYR A 165 24.62 11.51 -7.71
C TYR A 165 24.72 12.34 -6.41
N VAL A 166 23.97 11.98 -5.36
CA VAL A 166 23.99 12.71 -4.08
C VAL A 166 24.34 11.76 -2.94
N SER A 167 23.39 10.98 -2.50
CA SER A 167 23.49 9.93 -1.48
C SER A 167 22.12 9.24 -1.35
N TRP A 168 22.07 7.98 -0.95
CA TRP A 168 20.83 7.32 -0.55
C TRP A 168 20.11 8.06 0.60
N ARG A 169 20.85 8.78 1.44
CA ARG A 169 20.28 9.60 2.53
C ARG A 169 19.40 10.72 2.02
N ALA A 170 19.69 11.25 0.82
CA ALA A 170 18.90 12.30 0.18
C ALA A 170 17.46 11.84 -0.13
N VAL A 171 17.25 10.55 -0.35
CA VAL A 171 15.92 9.94 -0.52
C VAL A 171 15.01 10.25 0.66
N PHE A 172 15.54 10.19 1.87
CA PHE A 172 14.80 10.51 3.08
C PHE A 172 14.68 12.02 3.32
N PHE A 173 15.75 12.77 3.07
CA PHE A 173 15.71 14.23 3.23
C PHE A 173 14.78 14.93 2.24
N LEU A 174 14.45 14.30 1.10
CA LEU A 174 13.45 14.81 0.17
C LEU A 174 12.06 15.00 0.83
N ASN A 175 11.74 14.19 1.82
CA ASN A 175 10.49 14.29 2.55
C ASN A 175 10.42 15.53 3.46
N VAL A 176 11.54 16.11 3.84
CA VAL A 176 11.60 17.25 4.77
C VAL A 176 10.98 18.52 4.17
N PRO A 177 11.42 19.03 3.00
CA PRO A 177 10.80 20.21 2.41
C PRO A 177 9.32 19.99 2.09
N VAL A 178 8.93 18.80 1.63
CA VAL A 178 7.51 18.48 1.36
C VAL A 178 6.70 18.47 2.65
N GLY A 179 7.21 17.87 3.73
CA GLY A 179 6.56 17.86 5.04
C GLY A 179 6.39 19.25 5.62
N ILE A 180 7.42 20.10 5.58
CA ILE A 180 7.37 21.50 6.03
C ILE A 180 6.34 22.28 5.20
N ALA A 181 6.40 22.21 3.87
CA ALA A 181 5.45 22.88 2.98
C ALA A 181 4.00 22.44 3.28
N THR A 182 3.79 21.12 3.47
CA THR A 182 2.47 20.59 3.86
C THR A 182 1.98 21.15 5.19
N LEU A 183 2.82 21.23 6.22
CA LEU A 183 2.46 21.80 7.52
C LEU A 183 2.11 23.28 7.43
N VAL A 184 2.86 24.07 6.65
CA VAL A 184 2.59 25.48 6.39
C VAL A 184 1.24 25.64 5.66
N LEU A 185 1.01 24.87 4.59
CA LEU A 185 -0.24 24.91 3.84
C LEU A 185 -1.44 24.55 4.73
N VAL A 186 -1.33 23.52 5.58
CA VAL A 186 -2.39 23.12 6.53
C VAL A 186 -2.61 24.16 7.63
N ALA A 187 -1.59 24.97 7.96
CA ALA A 187 -1.73 26.05 8.93
C ALA A 187 -2.63 27.19 8.40
N ILE A 188 -2.51 27.51 7.11
CA ILE A 188 -3.21 28.64 6.44
C ILE A 188 -4.50 28.21 5.71
N ALA A 189 -4.66 26.92 5.40
CA ALA A 189 -5.81 26.39 4.69
C ALA A 189 -7.00 26.11 5.62
N PRO A 190 -8.25 26.17 5.11
CA PRO A 190 -9.46 25.88 5.89
C PRO A 190 -9.69 24.37 6.08
N VAL A 191 -8.80 23.70 6.83
CA VAL A 191 -8.92 22.28 7.13
C VAL A 191 -9.90 22.07 8.29
N PRO A 192 -10.87 21.14 8.18
CA PRO A 192 -11.81 20.82 9.25
C PRO A 192 -11.09 20.42 10.55
N ALA A 193 -11.58 20.93 11.69
CA ALA A 193 -10.99 20.65 13.00
C ALA A 193 -11.97 19.94 13.96
N ALA A 194 -13.22 19.78 13.55
CA ALA A 194 -14.26 19.19 14.39
C ALA A 194 -13.95 17.71 14.73
N ARG A 195 -14.23 17.34 15.97
CA ARG A 195 -14.12 15.96 16.49
C ARG A 195 -15.46 15.26 16.42
N VAL A 196 -15.44 13.95 16.37
CA VAL A 196 -16.64 13.11 16.50
C VAL A 196 -16.79 12.70 17.97
N PRO A 197 -17.82 13.20 18.68
CA PRO A 197 -18.05 12.82 20.07
C PRO A 197 -18.33 11.33 20.21
N GLY A 198 -17.84 10.72 21.30
CA GLY A 198 -18.13 9.30 21.64
C GLY A 198 -17.19 8.30 20.97
N THR A 199 -16.27 8.70 20.10
CA THR A 199 -15.27 7.80 19.52
C THR A 199 -14.29 7.32 20.60
N THR A 200 -14.05 6.01 20.65
CA THR A 200 -13.10 5.40 21.58
C THR A 200 -12.12 4.49 20.85
N VAL A 201 -10.89 4.44 21.33
CA VAL A 201 -9.88 3.48 20.89
C VAL A 201 -9.49 2.60 22.06
N ARG A 202 -9.58 1.30 21.88
CA ARG A 202 -9.18 0.34 22.92
C ARG A 202 -7.71 -0.04 22.71
N PRO A 203 -6.82 0.24 23.67
CA PRO A 203 -5.38 -0.05 23.51
C PRO A 203 -5.08 -1.52 23.22
N LEU A 204 -5.88 -2.44 23.78
CA LEU A 204 -5.72 -3.87 23.53
C LEU A 204 -5.95 -4.25 22.07
N ASP A 205 -6.89 -3.62 21.38
CA ASP A 205 -7.16 -3.90 19.96
C ASP A 205 -6.00 -3.43 19.07
N VAL A 206 -5.41 -2.27 19.40
CA VAL A 206 -4.19 -1.78 18.74
C VAL A 206 -3.02 -2.71 19.01
N LEU A 207 -2.83 -3.14 20.27
CA LEU A 207 -1.76 -4.07 20.65
C LEU A 207 -1.90 -5.41 19.90
N LEU A 208 -3.10 -5.97 19.84
CA LEU A 208 -3.36 -7.26 19.19
C LEU A 208 -3.09 -7.22 17.69
N VAL A 209 -3.51 -6.17 17.00
CA VAL A 209 -3.27 -6.08 15.55
C VAL A 209 -1.79 -5.82 15.25
N VAL A 210 -1.14 -4.93 15.99
CA VAL A 210 0.29 -4.63 15.79
C VAL A 210 1.15 -5.85 16.14
N ALA A 211 0.97 -6.43 17.33
CA ALA A 211 1.75 -7.59 17.76
C ALA A 211 1.47 -8.82 16.90
N GLY A 212 0.19 -9.08 16.56
CA GLY A 212 -0.19 -10.21 15.72
C GLY A 212 0.48 -10.18 14.35
N LEU A 213 0.43 -9.03 13.70
CA LEU A 213 1.03 -8.86 12.38
C LEU A 213 2.57 -8.83 12.44
N ALA A 214 3.15 -8.17 13.46
CA ALA A 214 4.60 -8.11 13.61
C ALA A 214 5.20 -9.51 13.89
N LEU A 215 4.61 -10.27 14.82
CA LEU A 215 5.08 -11.63 15.13
C LEU A 215 4.91 -12.58 13.95
N THR A 216 3.79 -12.51 13.22
CA THR A 216 3.58 -13.32 12.03
C THR A 216 4.63 -13.00 10.95
N THR A 217 4.87 -11.72 10.68
CA THR A 217 5.86 -11.29 9.68
C THR A 217 7.28 -11.70 10.09
N PHE A 218 7.62 -11.51 11.37
CA PHE A 218 8.93 -11.90 11.91
C PHE A 218 9.16 -13.41 11.84
N ALA A 219 8.14 -14.22 12.16
CA ALA A 219 8.20 -15.66 12.06
C ALA A 219 8.40 -16.13 10.60
N ILE A 220 7.68 -15.53 9.64
CA ILE A 220 7.84 -15.89 8.22
C ILE A 220 9.24 -15.56 7.71
N GLN A 221 9.78 -14.38 8.06
CA GLN A 221 11.15 -14.01 7.67
C GLN A 221 12.19 -14.91 8.35
N GLY A 222 11.99 -15.22 9.63
CA GLY A 222 12.85 -16.14 10.38
C GLY A 222 12.86 -17.54 9.78
N ALA A 223 11.75 -18.02 9.24
CA ALA A 223 11.67 -19.31 8.56
C ALA A 223 12.61 -19.40 7.34
N GLY A 224 12.83 -18.31 6.62
CA GLY A 224 13.79 -18.27 5.51
C GLY A 224 15.25 -18.39 5.95
N ALA A 225 15.60 -17.89 7.14
CA ALA A 225 16.96 -17.90 7.65
C ALA A 225 17.33 -19.17 8.44
N VAL A 226 16.40 -19.68 9.28
CA VAL A 226 16.68 -20.81 10.20
C VAL A 226 15.74 -22.01 10.01
N GLY A 227 14.95 -21.99 8.94
CA GLY A 227 13.95 -23.03 8.66
C GLY A 227 12.74 -22.97 9.60
N LEU A 228 11.85 -23.97 9.49
CA LEU A 228 10.65 -24.12 10.33
C LEU A 228 11.01 -24.73 11.69
N SER A 229 11.82 -24.00 12.47
CA SER A 229 12.22 -24.40 13.82
C SER A 229 11.07 -24.20 14.84
N ALA A 230 11.14 -24.89 15.98
CA ALA A 230 10.12 -24.78 17.03
C ALA A 230 9.88 -23.33 17.51
N PRO A 231 10.91 -22.47 17.72
CA PRO A 231 10.70 -21.06 18.03
C PRO A 231 9.95 -20.28 16.96
N VAL A 232 10.27 -20.53 15.67
CA VAL A 232 9.61 -19.88 14.52
C VAL A 232 8.13 -20.29 14.48
N LEU A 233 7.83 -21.56 14.64
CA LEU A 233 6.45 -22.07 14.68
C LEU A 233 5.67 -21.51 15.90
N ALA A 234 6.31 -21.39 17.05
CA ALA A 234 5.70 -20.79 18.23
C ALA A 234 5.37 -19.31 18.00
N LEU A 235 6.29 -18.52 17.42
CA LEU A 235 6.05 -17.12 17.08
C LEU A 235 4.91 -16.97 16.06
N LEU A 236 4.88 -17.83 15.04
CA LEU A 236 3.82 -17.86 14.05
C LEU A 236 2.46 -18.16 14.70
N ALA A 237 2.40 -19.16 15.55
CA ALA A 237 1.18 -19.54 16.25
C ALA A 237 0.68 -18.41 17.16
N VAL A 238 1.56 -17.75 17.91
CA VAL A 238 1.20 -16.60 18.76
C VAL A 238 0.73 -15.43 17.93
N GLY A 239 1.41 -15.11 16.83
CA GLY A 239 1.02 -14.03 15.90
C GLY A 239 -0.36 -14.27 15.28
N LEU A 240 -0.60 -15.48 14.78
CA LEU A 240 -1.91 -15.87 14.23
C LEU A 240 -3.01 -15.90 15.30
N ALA A 241 -2.72 -16.38 16.51
CA ALA A 241 -3.67 -16.37 17.62
C ALA A 241 -4.04 -14.93 18.04
N ALA A 242 -3.07 -14.03 18.12
CA ALA A 242 -3.31 -12.61 18.42
C ALA A 242 -4.17 -11.94 17.34
N THR A 243 -3.86 -12.20 16.07
CA THR A 243 -4.66 -11.69 14.92
C THR A 243 -6.07 -12.28 14.93
N GLY A 244 -6.23 -13.59 15.18
CA GLY A 244 -7.53 -14.25 15.30
C GLY A 244 -8.36 -13.68 16.45
N TRP A 245 -7.73 -13.46 17.61
CA TRP A 245 -8.39 -12.83 18.77
C TRP A 245 -8.81 -11.40 18.46
N PHE A 246 -7.95 -10.61 17.79
CA PHE A 246 -8.32 -9.29 17.31
C PHE A 246 -9.57 -9.35 16.43
N VAL A 247 -9.62 -10.24 15.42
CA VAL A 247 -10.78 -10.38 14.51
C VAL A 247 -12.05 -10.73 15.29
N VAL A 248 -12.00 -11.69 16.24
CA VAL A 248 -13.15 -12.06 17.06
C VAL A 248 -13.64 -10.88 17.89
N ARG A 249 -12.74 -10.07 18.43
CA ARG A 249 -13.10 -8.85 19.17
C ARG A 249 -13.79 -7.83 18.27
N GLN A 250 -13.26 -7.59 17.06
CA GLN A 250 -13.84 -6.65 16.09
C GLN A 250 -15.24 -7.08 15.63
N LEU A 251 -15.50 -8.38 15.48
CA LEU A 251 -16.83 -8.89 15.15
C LEU A 251 -17.87 -8.65 16.25
N ARG A 252 -17.44 -8.59 17.51
CA ARG A 252 -18.30 -8.38 18.69
C ARG A 252 -18.46 -6.92 19.10
N ASP A 253 -17.56 -6.05 18.60
CA ASP A 253 -17.59 -4.63 18.94
C ASP A 253 -18.68 -3.88 18.14
N PRO A 254 -19.52 -3.06 18.78
CA PRO A 254 -20.44 -2.17 18.07
C PRO A 254 -19.73 -1.02 17.34
N ASP A 255 -18.55 -0.57 17.83
CA ASP A 255 -17.70 0.46 17.19
C ASP A 255 -16.28 -0.07 16.94
N PRO A 256 -16.10 -1.02 15.98
CA PRO A 256 -14.84 -1.70 15.75
C PRO A 256 -13.79 -0.76 15.18
N LEU A 257 -12.50 -1.07 15.44
CA LEU A 257 -11.37 -0.39 14.81
C LEU A 257 -11.32 -0.69 13.29
N ILE A 258 -11.60 -1.94 12.94
CA ILE A 258 -11.69 -2.42 11.55
C ILE A 258 -13.05 -3.07 11.36
N HIS A 259 -13.81 -2.62 10.37
CA HIS A 259 -15.15 -3.14 10.06
C HIS A 259 -15.09 -4.50 9.34
N VAL A 260 -14.68 -5.53 10.09
CA VAL A 260 -14.53 -6.91 9.59
C VAL A 260 -15.85 -7.47 9.02
N ARG A 261 -16.98 -6.96 9.44
CA ARG A 261 -18.31 -7.38 8.93
C ARG A 261 -18.49 -7.10 7.43
N LEU A 262 -17.72 -6.19 6.84
CA LEU A 262 -17.70 -5.94 5.39
C LEU A 262 -17.31 -7.19 4.59
N PHE A 263 -16.52 -8.08 5.18
CA PHE A 263 -16.16 -9.36 4.57
C PHE A 263 -17.33 -10.37 4.47
N ALA A 264 -18.50 -10.06 5.03
CA ALA A 264 -19.69 -10.87 4.81
C ALA A 264 -20.20 -10.76 3.36
N ASP A 265 -19.96 -9.64 2.66
CA ASP A 265 -20.19 -9.53 1.22
C ASP A 265 -19.10 -10.24 0.44
N ARG A 266 -19.50 -11.25 -0.35
CA ARG A 266 -18.57 -12.08 -1.13
C ARG A 266 -17.80 -11.27 -2.16
N GLY A 267 -18.44 -10.28 -2.77
CA GLY A 267 -17.79 -9.45 -3.78
C GLY A 267 -16.76 -8.49 -3.18
N PHE A 268 -17.08 -7.88 -2.04
CA PHE A 268 -16.15 -7.07 -1.27
C PHE A 268 -14.94 -7.90 -0.83
N THR A 269 -15.19 -9.11 -0.29
CA THR A 269 -14.14 -10.05 0.10
C THR A 269 -13.26 -10.43 -1.09
N GLY A 270 -13.88 -10.77 -2.22
CA GLY A 270 -13.15 -11.10 -3.45
C GLY A 270 -12.25 -9.94 -3.90
N ALA A 271 -12.76 -8.72 -3.93
CA ALA A 271 -12.00 -7.54 -4.30
C ALA A 271 -10.86 -7.25 -3.32
N ALA A 272 -11.12 -7.29 -2.01
CA ALA A 272 -10.11 -7.05 -0.98
C ALA A 272 -8.98 -8.10 -1.03
N VAL A 273 -9.31 -9.38 -1.15
CA VAL A 273 -8.33 -10.48 -1.23
C VAL A 273 -7.51 -10.39 -2.51
N VAL A 274 -8.14 -10.11 -3.66
CA VAL A 274 -7.42 -9.88 -4.93
C VAL A 274 -6.41 -8.73 -4.76
N MET A 275 -6.81 -7.61 -4.15
CA MET A 275 -5.90 -6.47 -3.88
C MET A 275 -4.73 -6.88 -2.97
N GLY A 276 -4.99 -7.72 -1.97
CA GLY A 276 -3.93 -8.27 -1.10
C GLY A 276 -2.90 -9.09 -1.88
N PHE A 277 -3.34 -10.05 -2.70
CA PHE A 277 -2.43 -10.86 -3.52
C PHE A 277 -1.70 -10.06 -4.60
N VAL A 278 -2.36 -9.07 -5.20
CA VAL A 278 -1.73 -8.16 -6.17
C VAL A 278 -0.59 -7.38 -5.52
N GLN A 279 -0.82 -6.85 -4.32
CA GLN A 279 0.21 -6.09 -3.59
C GLN A 279 1.32 -7.02 -3.08
N PHE A 280 0.99 -8.27 -2.71
CA PHE A 280 1.94 -9.32 -2.37
C PHE A 280 2.96 -9.53 -3.50
N GLY A 281 2.48 -9.77 -4.71
CA GLY A 281 3.35 -9.94 -5.88
C GLY A 281 4.12 -8.67 -6.23
N LEU A 282 3.43 -7.52 -6.27
CA LEU A 282 4.01 -6.25 -6.69
C LEU A 282 5.20 -5.83 -5.82
N LEU A 283 5.04 -5.78 -4.49
CA LEU A 283 6.12 -5.31 -3.62
C LEU A 283 7.31 -6.28 -3.59
N GLY A 284 7.04 -7.58 -3.63
CA GLY A 284 8.11 -8.58 -3.75
C GLY A 284 8.88 -8.45 -5.06
N LEU A 285 8.17 -8.35 -6.20
CA LEU A 285 8.80 -8.18 -7.52
C LEU A 285 9.62 -6.89 -7.59
N VAL A 286 9.09 -5.76 -7.12
CA VAL A 286 9.80 -4.46 -7.16
C VAL A 286 11.06 -4.50 -6.30
N LEU A 287 10.99 -5.06 -5.10
CA LEU A 287 12.15 -5.15 -4.20
C LEU A 287 13.25 -6.05 -4.80
N TYR A 288 12.90 -7.29 -5.16
CA TYR A 288 13.89 -8.26 -5.61
C TYR A 288 14.38 -7.99 -7.04
N SER A 289 13.59 -7.32 -7.90
CA SER A 289 14.11 -6.82 -9.18
C SER A 289 15.16 -5.74 -8.98
N SER A 290 14.99 -4.84 -8.00
CA SER A 290 16.00 -3.82 -7.71
C SER A 290 17.31 -4.43 -7.23
N ILE A 291 17.24 -5.45 -6.36
CA ILE A 291 18.42 -6.20 -5.91
C ILE A 291 19.09 -6.93 -7.09
N TYR A 292 18.30 -7.60 -7.91
CA TYR A 292 18.79 -8.30 -9.10
C TYR A 292 19.52 -7.38 -10.08
N LEU A 293 18.90 -6.23 -10.42
CA LEU A 293 19.48 -5.27 -11.35
C LEU A 293 20.81 -4.69 -10.85
N GLN A 294 20.91 -4.41 -9.55
CA GLN A 294 22.11 -3.79 -8.99
C GLN A 294 23.20 -4.80 -8.63
N GLU A 295 22.87 -5.92 -8.00
CA GLU A 295 23.86 -6.87 -7.49
C GLU A 295 24.28 -7.93 -8.52
N LEU A 296 23.39 -8.33 -9.43
CA LEU A 296 23.65 -9.37 -10.42
C LEU A 296 23.95 -8.81 -11.81
N LEU A 297 23.23 -7.80 -12.28
CA LEU A 297 23.51 -7.13 -13.56
C LEU A 297 24.51 -5.98 -13.43
N GLY A 298 24.87 -5.58 -12.21
CA GLY A 298 25.85 -4.51 -11.97
C GLY A 298 25.36 -3.12 -12.38
N PHE A 299 24.03 -2.91 -12.45
CA PHE A 299 23.48 -1.59 -12.78
C PHE A 299 23.73 -0.62 -11.62
N GLY A 300 24.11 0.63 -11.98
CA GLY A 300 24.07 1.72 -10.99
C GLY A 300 22.63 2.01 -10.54
N PRO A 301 22.45 2.69 -9.41
CA PRO A 301 21.12 3.01 -8.87
C PRO A 301 20.20 3.73 -9.89
N MET A 302 20.74 4.68 -10.65
CA MET A 302 19.99 5.40 -11.70
C MET A 302 19.55 4.47 -12.82
N SER A 303 20.47 3.63 -13.33
CA SER A 303 20.17 2.66 -14.37
C SER A 303 19.15 1.62 -13.90
N ALA A 304 19.25 1.17 -12.66
CA ALA A 304 18.27 0.26 -12.05
C ALA A 304 16.89 0.93 -11.92
N GLY A 305 16.84 2.20 -11.54
CA GLY A 305 15.58 2.98 -11.50
C GLY A 305 14.93 3.10 -12.88
N LEU A 306 15.72 3.38 -13.92
CA LEU A 306 15.25 3.41 -15.30
C LEU A 306 14.81 2.03 -15.80
N ALA A 307 15.50 0.98 -15.39
CA ALA A 307 15.21 -0.40 -15.77
C ALA A 307 13.88 -0.94 -15.19
N VAL A 308 13.26 -0.25 -14.24
CA VAL A 308 11.90 -0.60 -13.76
C VAL A 308 10.80 0.08 -14.60
N LEU A 309 11.12 1.05 -15.45
CA LEU A 309 10.11 1.75 -16.27
C LEU A 309 9.29 0.84 -17.20
N PRO A 310 9.82 -0.24 -17.80
CA PRO A 310 9.00 -1.18 -18.56
C PRO A 310 7.86 -1.83 -17.78
N LEU A 311 7.95 -1.90 -16.46
CA LEU A 311 6.84 -2.32 -15.60
C LEU A 311 5.88 -1.16 -15.30
N ILE A 312 6.40 0.02 -14.96
CA ILE A 312 5.62 1.13 -14.41
C ILE A 312 4.84 1.90 -15.48
N LEU A 313 5.44 2.15 -16.64
CA LEU A 313 4.77 2.89 -17.71
C LEU A 313 3.53 2.13 -18.24
N PRO A 314 3.63 0.83 -18.59
CA PRO A 314 2.46 0.06 -18.98
C PRO A 314 1.40 -0.05 -17.90
N LEU A 315 1.78 -0.13 -16.61
CA LEU A 315 0.84 -0.13 -15.50
C LEU A 315 -0.02 1.14 -15.51
N THR A 316 0.61 2.30 -15.65
CA THR A 316 -0.09 3.60 -15.62
C THR A 316 -1.06 3.74 -16.80
N LEU A 317 -0.64 3.33 -18.00
CA LEU A 317 -1.48 3.37 -19.20
C LEU A 317 -2.64 2.36 -19.14
N ALA A 318 -2.34 1.14 -18.70
CA ALA A 318 -3.33 0.07 -18.60
C ALA A 318 -4.38 0.34 -17.50
N ALA A 319 -4.05 1.10 -16.46
CA ALA A 319 -5.00 1.49 -15.42
C ALA A 319 -6.16 2.33 -15.99
N GLN A 320 -5.89 3.19 -16.98
CA GLN A 320 -6.92 3.98 -17.70
C GLN A 320 -7.82 3.08 -18.56
N ILE A 321 -7.22 2.09 -19.21
CA ILE A 321 -7.95 1.09 -20.02
C ILE A 321 -8.81 0.22 -19.10
N GLY A 322 -8.25 -0.25 -17.98
CA GLY A 322 -8.93 -1.06 -16.98
C GLY A 322 -10.17 -0.37 -16.41
N GLY A 323 -10.08 0.93 -16.08
CA GLY A 323 -11.21 1.72 -15.62
C GLY A 323 -12.33 1.82 -16.67
N ARG A 324 -11.98 2.15 -17.91
CA ARG A 324 -12.97 2.22 -19.03
C ARG A 324 -13.60 0.85 -19.33
N TRP A 325 -12.83 -0.21 -19.22
CA TRP A 325 -13.33 -1.57 -19.43
C TRP A 325 -14.28 -1.97 -18.29
N PHE A 326 -13.94 -1.64 -17.04
CA PHE A 326 -14.81 -1.83 -15.88
C PHE A 326 -16.18 -1.15 -16.08
N ASP A 327 -16.21 0.10 -16.54
CA ASP A 327 -17.45 0.86 -16.75
C ASP A 327 -18.37 0.18 -17.77
N ARG A 328 -17.82 -0.55 -18.76
CA ARG A 328 -18.58 -1.21 -19.84
C ARG A 328 -19.04 -2.63 -19.51
N SER A 329 -18.20 -3.42 -18.83
CA SER A 329 -18.41 -4.87 -18.66
C SER A 329 -18.32 -5.36 -17.23
N GLY A 330 -18.10 -4.47 -16.26
CA GLY A 330 -17.94 -4.83 -14.85
C GLY A 330 -16.51 -5.27 -14.49
N VAL A 331 -16.35 -5.69 -13.22
CA VAL A 331 -15.02 -5.94 -12.61
C VAL A 331 -14.32 -7.18 -13.15
N ARG A 332 -15.07 -8.24 -13.46
CA ARG A 332 -14.50 -9.57 -13.68
C ARG A 332 -13.60 -9.66 -14.91
N GLY A 333 -14.02 -9.05 -16.04
CA GLY A 333 -13.27 -9.08 -17.29
C GLY A 333 -11.85 -8.50 -17.15
N PRO A 334 -11.73 -7.20 -16.84
CA PRO A 334 -10.42 -6.55 -16.74
C PRO A 334 -9.55 -7.18 -15.65
N VAL A 335 -10.11 -7.54 -14.50
CA VAL A 335 -9.35 -8.09 -13.36
C VAL A 335 -8.78 -9.48 -13.69
N LEU A 336 -9.58 -10.41 -14.22
CA LEU A 336 -9.08 -11.75 -14.55
C LEU A 336 -8.05 -11.70 -15.68
N THR A 337 -8.29 -10.92 -16.72
CA THR A 337 -7.30 -10.72 -17.79
C THR A 337 -6.01 -10.13 -17.23
N GLY A 338 -6.12 -9.10 -16.37
CA GLY A 338 -4.97 -8.49 -15.72
C GLY A 338 -4.16 -9.47 -14.88
N LEU A 339 -4.82 -10.31 -14.08
CA LEU A 339 -4.15 -11.31 -13.23
C LEU A 339 -3.47 -12.42 -14.03
N VAL A 340 -4.09 -12.87 -15.14
CA VAL A 340 -3.46 -13.81 -16.08
C VAL A 340 -2.21 -13.18 -16.70
N LEU A 341 -2.28 -11.91 -17.13
CA LEU A 341 -1.11 -11.19 -17.67
C LEU A 341 -0.01 -11.01 -16.61
N CYS A 342 -0.37 -10.76 -15.34
CA CYS A 342 0.59 -10.72 -14.24
C CYS A 342 1.29 -12.08 -14.07
N ALA A 343 0.54 -13.18 -14.04
CA ALA A 343 1.11 -14.51 -13.87
C ALA A 343 2.02 -14.90 -15.06
N VAL A 344 1.53 -14.75 -16.29
CA VAL A 344 2.30 -15.04 -17.51
C VAL A 344 3.52 -14.14 -17.61
N GLY A 345 3.35 -12.83 -17.39
CA GLY A 345 4.45 -11.86 -17.42
C GLY A 345 5.53 -12.17 -16.38
N THR A 346 5.13 -12.58 -15.16
CA THR A 346 6.09 -12.98 -14.12
C THR A 346 6.83 -14.25 -14.52
N VAL A 347 6.16 -15.25 -15.13
CA VAL A 347 6.81 -16.45 -15.63
C VAL A 347 7.80 -16.12 -16.75
N LEU A 348 7.43 -15.31 -17.72
CA LEU A 348 8.34 -14.88 -18.78
C LEU A 348 9.55 -14.11 -18.20
N TRP A 349 9.33 -13.26 -17.21
CA TRP A 349 10.41 -12.53 -16.55
C TRP A 349 11.37 -13.47 -15.83
N LEU A 350 10.85 -14.39 -14.99
CA LEU A 350 11.70 -15.32 -14.24
C LEU A 350 12.50 -16.28 -15.14
N LEU A 351 11.95 -16.69 -16.28
CA LEU A 351 12.66 -17.53 -17.26
C LEU A 351 13.83 -16.80 -17.95
N ALA A 352 13.78 -15.47 -17.99
CA ALA A 352 14.84 -14.62 -18.54
C ALA A 352 15.95 -14.29 -17.52
N LEU A 353 15.72 -14.49 -16.20
CA LEU A 353 16.69 -14.13 -15.14
C LEU A 353 18.04 -14.85 -15.27
N PRO A 354 18.10 -16.19 -15.55
CA PRO A 354 19.36 -16.90 -15.62
C PRO A 354 20.30 -16.43 -16.73
N GLY A 355 19.73 -15.86 -17.81
CA GLY A 355 20.51 -15.35 -18.95
C GLY A 355 21.27 -14.05 -18.65
N LEU A 356 21.00 -13.39 -17.54
CA LEU A 356 21.58 -12.10 -17.15
C LEU A 356 21.45 -11.02 -18.27
N ASP A 357 20.44 -11.16 -19.13
CA ASP A 357 20.14 -10.24 -20.20
C ASP A 357 18.88 -9.42 -19.85
N TYR A 358 19.07 -8.14 -19.63
CA TYR A 358 17.98 -7.23 -19.29
C TYR A 358 16.95 -7.11 -20.42
N ALA A 359 17.38 -7.15 -21.68
CA ALA A 359 16.44 -7.00 -22.80
C ALA A 359 15.41 -8.12 -22.87
N LEU A 360 15.79 -9.35 -22.52
CA LEU A 360 14.89 -10.50 -22.45
C LEU A 360 13.88 -10.42 -21.29
N GLN A 361 14.15 -9.62 -20.29
CA GLN A 361 13.27 -9.45 -19.12
C GLN A 361 12.17 -8.42 -19.38
N THR A 362 12.43 -7.42 -20.24
CA THR A 362 11.52 -6.29 -20.46
C THR A 362 10.12 -6.68 -20.93
N PRO A 363 9.90 -7.69 -21.80
CA PRO A 363 8.56 -8.12 -22.18
C PRO A 363 7.75 -8.67 -21.01
N GLY A 364 8.40 -9.47 -20.12
CA GLY A 364 7.79 -9.99 -18.90
C GLY A 364 7.38 -8.86 -17.95
N MET A 365 8.28 -7.89 -17.72
CA MET A 365 8.00 -6.71 -16.91
C MET A 365 6.83 -5.90 -17.46
N ALA A 366 6.76 -5.67 -18.78
CA ALA A 366 5.69 -4.92 -19.40
C ALA A 366 4.33 -5.63 -19.27
N LEU A 367 4.28 -6.96 -19.42
CA LEU A 367 3.07 -7.74 -19.22
C LEU A 367 2.58 -7.69 -17.78
N VAL A 368 3.49 -7.78 -16.79
CA VAL A 368 3.16 -7.59 -15.38
C VAL A 368 2.57 -6.19 -15.17
N GLY A 369 3.20 -5.16 -15.71
CA GLY A 369 2.72 -3.78 -15.62
C GLY A 369 1.31 -3.62 -16.18
N ILE A 370 1.06 -4.11 -17.40
CA ILE A 370 -0.28 -4.10 -18.02
C ILE A 370 -1.30 -4.81 -17.11
N GLY A 371 -0.95 -6.01 -16.64
CA GLY A 371 -1.80 -6.80 -15.77
C GLY A 371 -2.18 -6.09 -14.47
N LEU A 372 -1.21 -5.48 -13.81
CA LEU A 372 -1.42 -4.67 -12.60
C LEU A 372 -2.35 -3.48 -12.86
N GLY A 373 -2.14 -2.75 -13.97
CA GLY A 373 -2.98 -1.62 -14.35
C GLY A 373 -4.43 -2.03 -14.58
N LEU A 374 -4.66 -3.13 -15.30
CA LEU A 374 -6.00 -3.67 -15.54
C LEU A 374 -6.69 -4.16 -14.26
N THR A 375 -5.93 -4.48 -13.20
CA THR A 375 -6.47 -5.07 -11.97
C THR A 375 -6.72 -4.04 -10.88
N LEU A 376 -5.76 -3.16 -10.59
CA LEU A 376 -5.78 -2.29 -9.40
C LEU A 376 -6.96 -1.33 -9.38
N SER A 377 -7.18 -0.58 -10.46
CA SER A 377 -8.23 0.45 -10.52
C SER A 377 -9.64 -0.17 -10.49
N PRO A 378 -9.99 -1.17 -11.35
CA PRO A 378 -11.29 -1.81 -11.32
C PRO A 378 -11.62 -2.49 -9.99
N THR A 379 -10.64 -3.18 -9.39
CA THR A 379 -10.87 -3.91 -8.13
C THR A 379 -11.16 -2.94 -6.97
N ASN A 380 -10.42 -1.84 -6.88
CA ASN A 380 -10.66 -0.83 -5.85
C ASN A 380 -12.03 -0.16 -6.03
N THR A 381 -12.40 0.16 -7.27
CA THR A 381 -13.70 0.77 -7.57
C THR A 381 -14.85 -0.18 -7.25
N ASP A 382 -14.74 -1.46 -7.60
CA ASP A 382 -15.76 -2.48 -7.29
C ASP A 382 -15.95 -2.62 -5.77
N ALA A 383 -14.87 -2.76 -5.00
CA ALA A 383 -14.94 -2.86 -3.54
C ALA A 383 -15.73 -1.69 -2.92
N LEU A 384 -15.43 -0.45 -3.33
CA LEU A 384 -16.06 0.74 -2.79
C LEU A 384 -17.50 0.96 -3.30
N SER A 385 -17.84 0.40 -4.46
CA SER A 385 -19.19 0.50 -5.01
C SER A 385 -20.21 -0.41 -4.29
N ARG A 386 -19.73 -1.43 -3.56
CA ARG A 386 -20.55 -2.44 -2.86
C ARG A 386 -21.05 -1.99 -1.50
N VAL A 387 -20.55 -0.89 -0.99
CA VAL A 387 -20.88 -0.37 0.33
C VAL A 387 -21.68 0.93 0.23
N ALA A 388 -22.49 1.21 1.26
CA ALA A 388 -23.24 2.46 1.35
C ALA A 388 -22.30 3.66 1.30
N ALA A 389 -22.77 4.79 0.77
CA ALA A 389 -21.94 6.01 0.63
C ALA A 389 -21.35 6.49 1.98
N THR A 390 -22.07 6.25 3.08
CA THR A 390 -21.64 6.58 4.45
C THR A 390 -20.51 5.69 4.96
N GLU A 391 -20.38 4.46 4.43
CA GLU A 391 -19.39 3.46 4.88
C GLU A 391 -18.14 3.40 3.98
N ARG A 392 -18.15 4.11 2.85
CA ARG A 392 -17.04 4.06 1.86
C ARG A 392 -15.69 4.42 2.42
N THR A 393 -15.62 5.35 3.35
CA THR A 393 -14.35 5.74 3.99
C THR A 393 -13.79 4.58 4.81
N GLN A 394 -14.65 3.89 5.57
CA GLN A 394 -14.28 2.73 6.37
C GLN A 394 -13.87 1.55 5.47
N ALA A 395 -14.66 1.27 4.43
CA ALA A 395 -14.35 0.24 3.44
C ALA A 395 -13.01 0.49 2.73
N SER A 396 -12.72 1.74 2.37
CA SER A 396 -11.43 2.13 1.80
C SER A 396 -10.28 1.84 2.77
N GLY A 397 -10.46 2.13 4.05
CA GLY A 397 -9.50 1.79 5.11
C GLY A 397 -9.24 0.28 5.21
N VAL A 398 -10.30 -0.53 5.16
CA VAL A 398 -10.20 -2.00 5.19
C VAL A 398 -9.45 -2.53 3.97
N VAL A 399 -9.82 -2.08 2.75
CA VAL A 399 -9.13 -2.47 1.51
C VAL A 399 -7.66 -2.06 1.55
N GLN A 400 -7.35 -0.85 2.04
CA GLN A 400 -5.97 -0.39 2.18
C GLN A 400 -5.19 -1.22 3.20
N THR A 401 -5.81 -1.61 4.32
CA THR A 401 -5.19 -2.52 5.30
C THR A 401 -4.85 -3.86 4.66
N VAL A 402 -5.81 -4.51 3.99
CA VAL A 402 -5.58 -5.81 3.32
C VAL A 402 -4.51 -5.70 2.25
N ARG A 403 -4.51 -4.62 1.48
CA ARG A 403 -3.49 -4.34 0.47
C ARG A 403 -2.09 -4.24 1.07
N GLN A 404 -1.93 -3.47 2.14
CA GLN A 404 -0.63 -3.31 2.80
C GLN A 404 -0.16 -4.59 3.50
N LEU A 405 -1.10 -5.35 4.10
CA LEU A 405 -0.81 -6.68 4.65
C LEU A 405 -0.30 -7.63 3.56
N GLY A 406 -0.97 -7.65 2.41
CA GLY A 406 -0.51 -8.41 1.25
C GLY A 406 0.93 -8.06 0.89
N GLY A 407 1.26 -6.77 0.79
CA GLY A 407 2.61 -6.30 0.49
C GLY A 407 3.65 -6.73 1.52
N THR A 408 3.33 -6.58 2.81
CA THR A 408 4.21 -7.02 3.92
C THR A 408 4.49 -8.52 3.84
N LEU A 409 3.43 -9.33 3.68
CA LEU A 409 3.55 -10.77 3.55
C LEU A 409 4.30 -11.16 2.27
N GLY A 410 4.09 -10.43 1.17
CA GLY A 410 4.82 -10.64 -0.09
C GLY A 410 6.33 -10.48 0.08
N ILE A 411 6.77 -9.37 0.67
CA ILE A 411 8.19 -9.15 0.95
C ILE A 411 8.74 -10.25 1.89
N ALA A 412 7.99 -10.60 2.94
CA ALA A 412 8.42 -11.59 3.91
C ALA A 412 8.54 -13.00 3.31
N VAL A 413 7.50 -13.48 2.60
CA VAL A 413 7.45 -14.84 2.05
C VAL A 413 8.41 -14.97 0.86
N ILE A 414 8.38 -14.04 -0.10
CA ILE A 414 9.30 -14.06 -1.24
C ILE A 414 10.73 -13.97 -0.73
N GLY A 415 11.00 -13.11 0.25
CA GLY A 415 12.31 -12.98 0.85
C GLY A 415 12.78 -14.22 1.60
N ALA A 416 11.89 -14.88 2.35
CA ALA A 416 12.22 -16.13 3.01
C ALA A 416 12.59 -17.23 2.00
N VAL A 417 11.88 -17.29 0.88
CA VAL A 417 12.17 -18.26 -0.20
C VAL A 417 13.50 -17.94 -0.89
N VAL A 418 13.76 -16.64 -1.18
CA VAL A 418 15.04 -16.21 -1.77
C VAL A 418 16.20 -16.60 -0.86
N ILE A 419 16.14 -16.26 0.43
CA ILE A 419 17.20 -16.58 1.41
C ILE A 419 17.38 -18.10 1.55
N ALA A 420 16.28 -18.85 1.64
CA ALA A 420 16.35 -20.31 1.79
C ALA A 420 16.95 -20.99 0.54
N ALA A 421 16.66 -20.50 -0.67
CA ALA A 421 17.19 -21.03 -1.91
C ALA A 421 18.67 -20.68 -2.14
N ASP A 422 19.17 -19.63 -1.50
CA ASP A 422 20.55 -19.16 -1.62
C ASP A 422 21.43 -19.58 -0.42
N ALA A 423 20.91 -20.37 0.51
CA ALA A 423 21.60 -20.80 1.73
C ALA A 423 22.95 -21.50 1.47
N ASP A 424 23.10 -22.14 0.32
CA ASP A 424 24.31 -22.85 -0.09
C ASP A 424 25.32 -21.98 -0.86
N VAL A 425 25.05 -20.65 -1.05
CA VAL A 425 25.93 -19.73 -1.81
C VAL A 425 26.56 -18.69 -0.87
N PRO A 426 27.78 -18.96 -0.34
CA PRO A 426 28.42 -18.04 0.62
C PRO A 426 28.73 -16.68 0.00
N GLY A 427 28.42 -15.61 0.72
CA GLY A 427 28.91 -14.25 0.41
C GLY A 427 28.09 -13.46 -0.63
N ARG A 428 26.92 -13.95 -1.08
CA ARG A 428 25.99 -13.19 -1.93
C ARG A 428 24.66 -12.94 -1.21
N THR A 429 24.10 -11.76 -1.40
CA THR A 429 22.78 -11.36 -0.87
C THR A 429 21.63 -11.98 -1.66
N ALA A 430 21.87 -12.37 -2.92
CA ALA A 430 20.93 -13.12 -3.76
C ALA A 430 21.66 -13.78 -4.95
N ALA A 431 21.25 -15.00 -5.33
CA ALA A 431 21.61 -15.66 -6.58
C ALA A 431 20.43 -15.60 -7.57
N PRO A 432 20.68 -15.76 -8.90
CA PRO A 432 19.59 -15.79 -9.88
C PRO A 432 18.54 -16.89 -9.58
N SER A 433 18.98 -18.04 -9.04
CA SER A 433 18.11 -19.15 -8.64
C SER A 433 17.18 -18.79 -7.50
N GLY A 434 17.68 -18.10 -6.47
CA GLY A 434 16.88 -17.67 -5.34
C GLY A 434 15.84 -16.63 -5.75
N ILE A 435 16.23 -15.63 -6.55
CA ILE A 435 15.29 -14.63 -7.08
C ILE A 435 14.23 -15.28 -7.97
N ALA A 436 14.62 -16.24 -8.83
CA ALA A 436 13.67 -17.00 -9.65
C ALA A 436 12.68 -17.78 -8.78
N ALA A 437 13.14 -18.43 -7.70
CA ALA A 437 12.27 -19.11 -6.74
C ALA A 437 11.26 -18.13 -6.09
N GLY A 438 11.73 -16.95 -5.70
CA GLY A 438 10.85 -15.90 -5.19
C GLY A 438 9.81 -15.42 -6.21
N PHE A 439 10.19 -15.30 -7.49
CA PHE A 439 9.28 -14.90 -8.56
C PHE A 439 8.25 -16.00 -8.89
N TRP A 440 8.58 -17.28 -8.71
CA TRP A 440 7.58 -18.38 -8.76
C TRP A 440 6.50 -18.20 -7.70
N VAL A 441 6.87 -17.78 -6.49
CA VAL A 441 5.90 -17.47 -5.43
C VAL A 441 4.99 -16.30 -5.82
N ALA A 442 5.56 -15.24 -6.41
CA ALA A 442 4.77 -14.12 -6.92
C ALA A 442 3.80 -14.54 -8.04
N ALA A 443 4.25 -15.35 -8.99
CA ALA A 443 3.39 -15.90 -10.05
C ALA A 443 2.25 -16.74 -9.46
N GLY A 444 2.54 -17.61 -8.48
CA GLY A 444 1.54 -18.39 -7.75
C GLY A 444 0.51 -17.51 -7.04
N ALA A 445 0.94 -16.39 -6.44
CA ALA A 445 0.04 -15.42 -5.80
C ALA A 445 -0.92 -14.78 -6.82
N PHE A 446 -0.46 -14.44 -8.03
CA PHE A 446 -1.34 -13.92 -9.09
C PHE A 446 -2.33 -14.97 -9.61
N VAL A 447 -1.92 -16.22 -9.70
CA VAL A 447 -2.82 -17.33 -10.04
C VAL A 447 -3.89 -17.52 -8.96
N LEU A 448 -3.50 -17.52 -7.67
CA LEU A 448 -4.46 -17.59 -6.57
C LEU A 448 -5.41 -16.41 -6.56
N ALA A 449 -4.91 -15.20 -6.82
CA ALA A 449 -5.75 -14.01 -7.00
C ALA A 449 -6.77 -14.20 -8.14
N ALA A 450 -6.35 -14.78 -9.27
CA ALA A 450 -7.23 -15.05 -10.41
C ALA A 450 -8.31 -16.07 -10.05
N LEU A 451 -7.97 -17.13 -9.32
CA LEU A 451 -8.94 -18.13 -8.84
C LEU A 451 -9.95 -17.48 -7.88
N VAL A 452 -9.49 -16.73 -6.89
CA VAL A 452 -10.36 -15.98 -5.97
C VAL A 452 -11.25 -15.01 -6.73
N GLY A 453 -10.69 -14.24 -7.66
CA GLY A 453 -11.43 -13.32 -8.52
C GLY A 453 -12.48 -14.02 -9.37
N ALA A 454 -12.15 -15.19 -9.94
CA ALA A 454 -13.09 -16.00 -10.73
C ALA A 454 -14.26 -16.53 -9.89
N LEU A 455 -14.04 -16.84 -8.61
CA LEU A 455 -15.05 -17.39 -7.71
C LEU A 455 -15.91 -16.32 -7.05
N LEU A 456 -15.32 -15.21 -6.65
CA LEU A 456 -15.99 -14.23 -5.76
C LEU A 456 -16.39 -12.92 -6.47
N LEU A 457 -15.70 -12.50 -7.56
CA LEU A 457 -16.08 -11.27 -8.24
C LEU A 457 -17.34 -11.45 -9.09
N ALA A 458 -18.23 -10.47 -9.02
CA ALA A 458 -19.48 -10.48 -9.76
C ALA A 458 -19.26 -10.39 -11.29
N ARG A 459 -20.09 -11.05 -12.07
CA ARG A 459 -20.05 -11.01 -13.54
C ARG A 459 -20.59 -9.69 -14.11
N ARG A 460 -21.43 -8.96 -13.36
CA ARG A 460 -22.01 -7.67 -13.76
C ARG A 460 -21.87 -6.67 -12.63
N VAL A 461 -21.78 -5.38 -12.98
CA VAL A 461 -21.90 -4.30 -11.99
C VAL A 461 -23.30 -4.45 -11.39
N PRO A 462 -23.46 -4.54 -10.05
CA PRO A 462 -24.77 -4.37 -9.45
C PRO A 462 -25.27 -2.99 -9.89
N GLY A 463 -26.38 -2.92 -10.58
CA GLY A 463 -27.05 -1.65 -10.82
C GLY A 463 -27.23 -0.95 -9.46
N PRO A 464 -27.38 0.39 -9.41
CA PRO A 464 -27.55 1.10 -8.15
C PRO A 464 -28.68 0.43 -7.36
N THR A 465 -28.31 -0.36 -6.37
CA THR A 465 -29.25 -1.05 -5.49
C THR A 465 -29.89 0.00 -4.61
N GLY A 466 -31.15 0.27 -4.90
CA GLY A 466 -32.01 0.92 -3.93
C GLY A 466 -32.41 2.34 -4.22
N THR A 467 -33.22 2.56 -5.24
CA THR A 467 -34.46 3.28 -4.92
C THR A 467 -35.20 2.42 -3.91
N VAL A 468 -35.05 2.73 -2.62
CA VAL A 468 -36.04 2.33 -1.62
C VAL A 468 -37.37 2.80 -2.19
N LYS A 469 -38.19 1.88 -2.71
CA LYS A 469 -39.61 2.13 -2.92
C LYS A 469 -40.16 2.47 -1.53
N LEU A 470 -40.27 3.75 -1.27
CA LEU A 470 -41.18 4.21 -0.20
C LEU A 470 -42.56 3.55 -0.46
N PRO A 471 -43.16 2.93 0.51
CA PRO A 471 -44.53 2.39 0.33
C PRO A 471 -45.41 3.52 -0.13
N ALA A 472 -46.02 3.32 -1.29
CA ALA A 472 -47.10 4.18 -1.76
C ALA A 472 -48.24 4.08 -0.75
N GLY A 473 -48.54 5.15 -0.10
CA GLY A 473 -49.71 5.20 0.77
C GLY A 473 -49.51 6.05 2.01
N THR A 474 -49.78 7.33 1.88
CA THR A 474 -50.78 8.09 2.64
C THR A 474 -50.77 9.51 2.12
N ASN A 475 -51.68 9.74 1.20
CA ASN A 475 -52.10 11.08 0.81
C ASN A 475 -52.94 11.63 1.98
N PRO A 476 -52.57 12.67 2.70
CA PRO A 476 -53.50 13.34 3.58
C PRO A 476 -54.44 14.15 2.70
N SER A 477 -55.65 13.67 2.53
CA SER A 477 -56.80 14.40 2.02
C SER A 477 -56.91 15.74 2.76
N VAL A 478 -56.64 16.82 2.05
CA VAL A 478 -57.05 18.17 2.45
C VAL A 478 -58.59 18.19 2.31
N GLY A 479 -59.32 18.16 3.43
CA GLY A 479 -60.73 18.47 3.51
C GLY A 479 -60.95 19.98 3.41
N PRO A 480 -62.02 20.44 2.73
CA PRO A 480 -62.34 21.85 2.68
C PRO A 480 -63.06 22.26 3.96
N GLY A 481 -62.69 23.39 4.51
CA GLY A 481 -63.38 24.10 5.58
C GLY A 481 -62.76 25.48 5.74
#